data_0ca9b6c728c6795a091e6f4ca1dc05bf
#
_entry.id   0ca9b6c728c6795a091e6f4ca1dc05bf
#
_cell.length_a   1.000
_cell.length_b   1.000
_cell.length_c   1.000
_cell.angle_alpha   90.00
_cell.angle_beta   90.00
_cell.angle_gamma   90.00
#
_symmetry.space_group_name_H-M   'P 1'
#
loop_
_entity.id
_entity.type
_entity.pdbx_description
1 polymer ?
#
loop_
_entity_poly.entity_id
_entity_poly.type
_entity_poly.pdbx_seq_one_letter_code
_entity_poly.pdbx_strand_id
1 'polypeptide(L)'
;LAWLAQFEDKGLMTLERFADWCPPLNVCSTDNTPVFFVSTWFYYYALSVTAKIVDVLGEQSAARTFSAHAARAKTAFIRAFVREDGVAVGLYEEYMARISKAKAVGPEIAASIEGTLKDMCSSRSQTPFALALVLQLLPDDKIDTVTRQLLRSVIEINGYHLNTGSLGTKYLFEALSQTGHSDVACKVLTQTSYPSYGYMLREGA
;
A
#
# COMPACT_ATOMS: atom_id res chain seq x y z
N LEU A 1 0.76 -6.11 -19.38
CA LEU A 1 -0.54 -5.74 -18.75
C LEU A 1 -1.66 -6.73 -19.05
N ALA A 2 -1.73 -7.36 -20.24
CA ALA A 2 -2.74 -8.37 -20.58
C ALA A 2 -2.74 -9.57 -19.59
N TRP A 3 -1.58 -10.00 -19.10
CA TRP A 3 -1.48 -11.02 -18.07
C TRP A 3 -2.06 -10.54 -16.73
N LEU A 4 -1.80 -9.30 -16.31
CA LEU A 4 -2.36 -8.74 -15.08
C LEU A 4 -3.88 -8.60 -15.13
N ALA A 5 -4.44 -8.27 -16.30
CA ALA A 5 -5.89 -8.13 -16.47
C ALA A 5 -6.69 -9.43 -16.17
N GLN A 6 -6.04 -10.60 -16.20
CA GLN A 6 -6.66 -11.88 -15.83
C GLN A 6 -6.97 -11.98 -14.32
N PHE A 7 -6.31 -11.16 -13.50
CA PHE A 7 -6.45 -11.13 -12.06
C PHE A 7 -7.23 -9.89 -11.58
N GLU A 8 -7.85 -9.16 -12.50
CA GLU A 8 -8.66 -7.99 -12.16
C GLU A 8 -10.13 -8.39 -11.97
N ASP A 9 -10.71 -8.02 -10.82
CA ASP A 9 -12.15 -8.07 -10.58
C ASP A 9 -12.66 -6.67 -10.25
N LYS A 10 -13.46 -6.10 -11.16
CA LYS A 10 -14.12 -4.78 -10.99
C LYS A 10 -13.16 -3.63 -10.65
N GLY A 11 -11.95 -3.68 -11.18
CA GLY A 11 -10.89 -2.69 -10.97
C GLY A 11 -9.94 -2.99 -9.81
N LEU A 12 -10.21 -4.02 -9.02
CA LEU A 12 -9.33 -4.49 -7.96
C LEU A 12 -8.50 -5.68 -8.44
N MET A 13 -7.25 -5.75 -7.99
CA MET A 13 -6.41 -6.89 -8.25
C MET A 13 -6.65 -7.99 -7.22
N THR A 14 -6.83 -9.22 -7.71
CA THR A 14 -7.02 -10.42 -6.90
C THR A 14 -5.76 -11.28 -6.83
N LEU A 15 -4.64 -10.82 -7.40
CA LEU A 15 -3.36 -11.52 -7.38
C LEU A 15 -2.77 -11.49 -5.98
N GLU A 16 -2.67 -12.68 -5.37
CA GLU A 16 -2.18 -12.88 -4.02
C GLU A 16 -0.77 -13.46 -4.03
N ARG A 17 0.28 -12.64 -4.01
CA ARG A 17 1.64 -13.18 -3.83
C ARG A 17 2.47 -12.38 -2.84
N PHE A 18 3.00 -11.25 -3.26
CA PHE A 18 3.88 -10.44 -2.42
C PHE A 18 3.28 -9.03 -2.29
N ALA A 19 3.16 -8.56 -1.07
CA ALA A 19 2.79 -7.19 -0.78
C ALA A 19 4.02 -6.41 -0.30
N ASP A 20 3.92 -5.73 0.82
CA ASP A 20 5.02 -4.99 1.43
C ASP A 20 5.87 -5.93 2.30
N TRP A 21 6.75 -6.66 1.65
CA TRP A 21 7.49 -7.79 2.22
C TRP A 21 8.55 -7.36 3.23
N CYS A 22 8.75 -8.20 4.25
CA CYS A 22 9.76 -8.06 5.31
C CYS A 22 9.70 -6.75 6.10
N PRO A 23 8.55 -6.37 6.69
CA PRO A 23 8.54 -5.27 7.64
C PRO A 23 9.36 -5.63 8.90
N PRO A 24 10.04 -4.65 9.51
CA PRO A 24 11.07 -4.91 10.54
C PRO A 24 10.57 -5.62 11.80
N LEU A 25 9.32 -5.45 12.16
CA LEU A 25 8.75 -5.99 13.40
C LEU A 25 8.08 -7.35 13.23
N ASN A 26 8.05 -7.89 12.03
CA ASN A 26 7.50 -9.21 11.75
C ASN A 26 8.61 -10.19 11.34
N VAL A 27 8.70 -11.27 12.09
CA VAL A 27 9.62 -12.36 11.79
C VAL A 27 9.12 -13.09 10.54
N CYS A 28 9.76 -12.80 9.43
CA CYS A 28 9.70 -13.59 8.18
C CYS A 28 8.30 -13.94 7.67
N SER A 29 7.81 -13.24 6.70
CA SER A 29 6.79 -13.68 5.73
C SER A 29 5.41 -13.03 5.77
N THR A 30 5.06 -12.22 6.72
CA THR A 30 3.75 -11.57 6.74
C THR A 30 3.86 -10.09 6.40
N ASP A 31 3.13 -9.70 5.39
CA ASP A 31 3.04 -8.32 4.94
C ASP A 31 2.14 -7.52 5.89
N ASN A 32 2.62 -6.39 6.39
CA ASN A 32 1.83 -5.46 7.23
C ASN A 32 0.73 -4.74 6.45
N THR A 33 0.69 -4.90 5.15
CA THR A 33 -0.29 -4.29 4.26
C THR A 33 -0.89 -5.37 3.38
N PRO A 34 -2.23 -5.47 3.29
CA PRO A 34 -2.87 -6.52 2.49
C PRO A 34 -2.41 -6.54 1.04
N VAL A 35 -2.17 -7.75 0.52
CA VAL A 35 -1.65 -7.96 -0.85
C VAL A 35 -2.52 -7.27 -1.89
N PHE A 36 -3.83 -7.40 -1.80
CA PHE A 36 -4.76 -6.82 -2.77
C PHE A 36 -4.77 -5.27 -2.77
N PHE A 37 -4.45 -4.64 -1.63
CA PHE A 37 -4.23 -3.19 -1.56
C PHE A 37 -3.00 -2.80 -2.40
N VAL A 38 -1.87 -3.45 -2.11
CA VAL A 38 -0.60 -3.19 -2.78
C VAL A 38 -0.69 -3.55 -4.26
N SER A 39 -1.27 -4.70 -4.60
CA SER A 39 -1.44 -5.15 -6.00
C SER A 39 -2.33 -4.20 -6.80
N THR A 40 -3.43 -3.72 -6.23
CA THR A 40 -4.30 -2.74 -6.89
C THR A 40 -3.59 -1.40 -7.10
N TRP A 41 -2.81 -0.96 -6.10
CA TRP A 41 -1.99 0.24 -6.20
C TRP A 41 -0.96 0.13 -7.36
N PHE A 42 -0.22 -0.99 -7.42
CA PHE A 42 0.74 -1.23 -8.50
C PHE A 42 0.08 -1.40 -9.87
N TYR A 43 -1.10 -1.99 -9.94
CA TYR A 43 -1.87 -2.09 -11.17
C TYR A 43 -2.25 -0.70 -11.70
N TYR A 44 -2.79 0.15 -10.83
CA TYR A 44 -3.06 1.55 -11.18
C TYR A 44 -1.80 2.28 -11.66
N TYR A 45 -0.68 2.13 -10.93
CA TYR A 45 0.60 2.73 -11.30
C TYR A 45 1.08 2.26 -12.67
N ALA A 46 1.10 0.96 -12.91
CA ALA A 46 1.51 0.39 -14.20
C ALA A 46 0.64 0.89 -15.36
N LEU A 47 -0.68 0.93 -15.19
CA LEU A 47 -1.60 1.48 -16.19
C LEU A 47 -1.34 2.96 -16.47
N SER A 48 -1.13 3.75 -15.41
CA SER A 48 -0.89 5.19 -15.50
C SER A 48 0.42 5.51 -16.21
N VAL A 49 1.50 4.77 -15.90
CA VAL A 49 2.80 4.92 -16.55
C VAL A 49 2.73 4.47 -18.00
N THR A 50 2.08 3.32 -18.26
CA THR A 50 1.91 2.82 -19.65
C THR A 50 1.11 3.81 -20.50
N ALA A 51 0.04 4.39 -19.96
CA ALA A 51 -0.73 5.40 -20.69
C ALA A 51 0.15 6.59 -21.13
N LYS A 52 1.01 7.08 -20.23
CA LYS A 52 1.96 8.16 -20.54
C LYS A 52 3.01 7.74 -21.60
N ILE A 53 3.54 6.53 -21.48
CA ILE A 53 4.55 6.02 -22.43
C ILE A 53 3.94 5.93 -23.83
N VAL A 54 2.79 5.29 -23.99
CA VAL A 54 2.16 5.12 -25.33
C VAL A 54 1.66 6.44 -25.90
N ASP A 55 1.30 7.41 -25.05
CA ASP A 55 0.97 8.78 -25.48
C ASP A 55 2.17 9.48 -26.11
N VAL A 56 3.33 9.42 -25.45
CA VAL A 56 4.61 9.95 -25.97
C VAL A 56 5.01 9.27 -27.28
N LEU A 57 4.70 7.99 -27.46
CA LEU A 57 4.96 7.24 -28.69
C LEU A 57 3.94 7.55 -29.81
N GLY A 58 2.95 8.41 -29.57
CA GLY A 58 1.93 8.77 -30.56
C GLY A 58 0.76 7.80 -30.66
N GLU A 59 0.72 6.75 -29.86
CA GLU A 59 -0.30 5.69 -29.85
C GLU A 59 -1.57 6.12 -29.10
N GLN A 60 -2.24 7.15 -29.61
CA GLN A 60 -3.35 7.85 -28.94
C GLN A 60 -4.51 6.93 -28.53
N SER A 61 -4.82 5.90 -29.34
CA SER A 61 -5.88 4.94 -29.03
C SER A 61 -5.53 4.08 -27.83
N ALA A 62 -4.30 3.60 -27.77
CA ALA A 62 -3.77 2.83 -26.64
C ALA A 62 -3.69 3.69 -25.36
N ALA A 63 -3.24 4.95 -25.49
CA ALA A 63 -3.18 5.89 -24.37
C ALA A 63 -4.55 6.10 -23.73
N ARG A 64 -5.60 6.32 -24.54
CA ARG A 64 -6.98 6.43 -24.03
C ARG A 64 -7.44 5.16 -23.33
N THR A 65 -7.15 3.99 -23.88
CA THR A 65 -7.52 2.70 -23.30
C THR A 65 -6.87 2.49 -21.94
N PHE A 66 -5.55 2.69 -21.81
CA PHE A 66 -4.84 2.54 -20.54
C PHE A 66 -5.26 3.59 -19.51
N SER A 67 -5.53 4.83 -19.92
CA SER A 67 -6.06 5.88 -19.04
C SER A 67 -7.44 5.52 -18.49
N ALA A 68 -8.33 4.96 -19.31
CA ALA A 68 -9.64 4.50 -18.86
C ALA A 68 -9.54 3.34 -17.86
N HIS A 69 -8.63 2.40 -18.09
CA HIS A 69 -8.38 1.31 -17.13
C HIS A 69 -7.78 1.84 -15.81
N ALA A 70 -6.84 2.79 -15.88
CA ALA A 70 -6.29 3.45 -14.70
C ALA A 70 -7.39 4.17 -13.88
N ALA A 71 -8.27 4.92 -14.54
CA ALA A 71 -9.39 5.60 -13.90
C ALA A 71 -10.34 4.61 -13.19
N ARG A 72 -10.60 3.46 -13.81
CA ARG A 72 -11.40 2.39 -13.24
C ARG A 72 -10.74 1.79 -12.00
N ALA A 73 -9.43 1.50 -12.07
CA ALA A 73 -8.66 1.00 -10.94
C ALA A 73 -8.62 2.01 -9.79
N LYS A 74 -8.41 3.31 -10.08
CA LYS A 74 -8.48 4.40 -9.07
C LYS A 74 -9.84 4.45 -8.38
N THR A 75 -10.93 4.41 -9.14
CA THR A 75 -12.29 4.42 -8.60
C THR A 75 -12.53 3.21 -7.70
N ALA A 76 -12.09 2.03 -8.13
CA ALA A 76 -12.21 0.81 -7.34
C ALA A 76 -11.38 0.88 -6.06
N PHE A 77 -10.15 1.39 -6.13
CA PHE A 77 -9.29 1.62 -4.97
C PHE A 77 -9.94 2.55 -3.95
N ILE A 78 -10.43 3.72 -4.39
CA ILE A 78 -11.11 4.68 -3.50
C ILE A 78 -12.31 4.01 -2.82
N ARG A 79 -13.18 3.36 -3.60
CA ARG A 79 -14.35 2.68 -3.05
C ARG A 79 -14.01 1.59 -2.05
N ALA A 80 -12.92 0.88 -2.28
CA ALA A 80 -12.51 -0.24 -1.44
C ALA A 80 -11.80 0.21 -0.16
N PHE A 81 -10.94 1.24 -0.21
CA PHE A 81 -9.97 1.51 0.85
C PHE A 81 -10.09 2.91 1.47
N VAL A 82 -10.87 3.82 0.90
CA VAL A 82 -11.00 5.18 1.43
C VAL A 82 -12.35 5.33 2.13
N ARG A 83 -12.31 5.78 3.37
CA ARG A 83 -13.47 6.05 4.25
C ARG A 83 -13.52 7.53 4.62
N GLU A 84 -14.53 7.91 5.40
CA GLU A 84 -14.65 9.29 5.89
C GLU A 84 -13.46 9.69 6.76
N ASP A 85 -12.97 8.78 7.57
CA ASP A 85 -11.86 8.96 8.51
C ASP A 85 -10.46 8.68 7.92
N GLY A 86 -10.37 8.45 6.62
CA GLY A 86 -9.12 8.26 5.88
C GLY A 86 -8.99 6.91 5.18
N VAL A 87 -7.78 6.37 5.13
CA VAL A 87 -7.52 5.03 4.57
C VAL A 87 -7.81 3.97 5.61
N ALA A 88 -8.78 3.13 5.32
CA ALA A 88 -9.08 1.92 6.08
C ALA A 88 -8.53 0.71 5.33
N VAL A 89 -7.53 0.07 5.90
CA VAL A 89 -6.99 -1.20 5.38
C VAL A 89 -7.87 -2.38 5.81
N GLY A 90 -8.85 -2.11 6.66
CA GLY A 90 -9.72 -3.07 7.34
C GLY A 90 -10.92 -3.58 6.55
N LEU A 91 -10.86 -3.69 5.22
CA LEU A 91 -11.80 -4.51 4.44
C LEU A 91 -11.45 -6.01 4.52
N TYR A 92 -10.76 -6.36 5.56
CA TYR A 92 -10.36 -7.69 5.88
C TYR A 92 -11.55 -8.67 5.88
N GLU A 93 -12.65 -8.32 6.55
CA GLU A 93 -13.84 -9.18 6.61
C GLU A 93 -14.45 -9.43 5.22
N GLU A 94 -14.50 -8.39 4.37
CA GLU A 94 -15.02 -8.51 3.00
C GLU A 94 -14.06 -9.28 2.10
N TYR A 95 -12.75 -9.10 2.27
CA TYR A 95 -11.71 -9.84 1.58
C TYR A 95 -11.69 -11.30 1.99
N MET A 96 -11.75 -11.60 3.29
CA MET A 96 -11.81 -12.97 3.80
C MET A 96 -13.11 -13.69 3.44
N ALA A 97 -14.22 -12.98 3.37
CA ALA A 97 -15.47 -13.53 2.85
C ALA A 97 -15.36 -13.92 1.37
N ARG A 98 -14.59 -13.17 0.58
CA ARG A 98 -14.28 -13.49 -0.84
C ARG A 98 -13.29 -14.65 -0.94
N ILE A 99 -12.22 -14.68 -0.16
CA ILE A 99 -11.26 -15.81 -0.12
C ILE A 99 -11.96 -17.09 0.35
N SER A 100 -12.77 -17.03 1.39
CA SER A 100 -13.52 -18.19 1.92
C SER A 100 -14.50 -18.75 0.90
N LYS A 101 -15.07 -17.90 0.03
CA LYS A 101 -15.91 -18.35 -1.10
C LYS A 101 -15.10 -18.89 -2.28
N ALA A 102 -13.86 -18.41 -2.47
CA ALA A 102 -13.02 -18.78 -3.60
C ALA A 102 -12.20 -20.05 -3.36
N LYS A 103 -11.91 -20.36 -2.09
CA LYS A 103 -11.16 -21.57 -1.71
C LYS A 103 -11.91 -22.22 -0.54
N ALA A 104 -12.15 -23.51 -0.59
CA ALA A 104 -12.60 -24.31 0.56
C ALA A 104 -11.45 -24.40 1.57
N VAL A 105 -11.10 -23.27 2.20
CA VAL A 105 -10.06 -23.20 3.23
C VAL A 105 -10.64 -23.77 4.51
N GLY A 106 -9.93 -24.70 5.13
CA GLY A 106 -10.36 -25.28 6.40
C GLY A 106 -10.52 -24.20 7.49
N PRO A 107 -11.47 -24.34 8.42
CA PRO A 107 -11.78 -23.33 9.42
C PRO A 107 -10.58 -22.95 10.32
N GLU A 108 -9.66 -23.86 10.57
CA GLU A 108 -8.43 -23.62 11.36
C GLU A 108 -7.44 -22.69 10.64
N ILE A 109 -7.31 -22.85 9.32
CA ILE A 109 -6.47 -21.98 8.49
C ILE A 109 -7.08 -20.59 8.39
N ALA A 110 -8.40 -20.51 8.25
CA ALA A 110 -9.13 -19.25 8.23
C ALA A 110 -8.95 -18.49 9.55
N ALA A 111 -9.08 -19.14 10.71
CA ALA A 111 -8.90 -18.54 12.02
C ALA A 111 -7.44 -18.08 12.28
N SER A 112 -6.45 -18.85 11.82
CA SER A 112 -5.03 -18.48 11.94
C SER A 112 -4.70 -17.25 11.09
N ILE A 113 -5.22 -17.20 9.87
CA ILE A 113 -5.08 -16.05 8.97
C ILE A 113 -5.83 -14.84 9.56
N GLU A 114 -7.00 -15.03 10.14
CA GLU A 114 -7.82 -13.98 10.76
C GLU A 114 -7.14 -13.30 11.94
N GLY A 115 -6.53 -14.06 12.85
CA GLY A 115 -5.75 -13.51 13.95
C GLY A 115 -4.55 -12.70 13.47
N THR A 116 -3.79 -13.26 12.55
CA THR A 116 -2.58 -12.63 11.99
C THR A 116 -2.92 -11.33 11.23
N LEU A 117 -3.97 -11.32 10.44
CA LEU A 117 -4.33 -10.17 9.62
C LEU A 117 -5.02 -9.05 10.41
N LYS A 118 -5.70 -9.37 11.51
CA LYS A 118 -6.27 -8.38 12.42
C LYS A 118 -5.14 -7.57 13.11
N ASP A 119 -4.04 -8.23 13.45
CA ASP A 119 -2.84 -7.58 13.96
C ASP A 119 -2.05 -6.84 12.89
N MET A 120 -2.05 -7.33 11.66
CA MET A 120 -1.36 -6.75 10.50
C MET A 120 -2.04 -5.50 9.95
N CYS A 121 -3.37 -5.47 9.93
CA CYS A 121 -4.17 -4.29 9.58
C CYS A 121 -4.18 -3.25 10.71
N SER A 122 -3.33 -3.43 11.73
CA SER A 122 -3.23 -2.48 12.82
C SER A 122 -2.73 -1.12 12.31
N SER A 123 -3.14 -0.06 12.98
CA SER A 123 -2.74 1.33 12.73
C SER A 123 -1.21 1.59 12.80
N ARG A 124 -0.40 0.55 12.94
CA ARG A 124 1.06 0.63 13.06
C ARG A 124 1.78 0.72 11.72
N SER A 125 1.24 0.11 10.66
CA SER A 125 1.88 0.15 9.33
C SER A 125 1.86 1.55 8.75
N GLN A 126 2.98 1.94 8.16
CA GLN A 126 3.14 3.23 7.46
C GLN A 126 2.78 3.11 5.98
N THR A 127 2.94 1.93 5.42
CA THR A 127 2.84 1.65 3.98
C THR A 127 1.48 1.99 3.37
N PRO A 128 0.32 1.63 3.97
CA PRO A 128 -0.96 1.93 3.35
C PRO A 128 -1.20 3.42 3.15
N PHE A 129 -0.81 4.22 4.15
CA PHE A 129 -0.96 5.67 4.10
C PHE A 129 0.01 6.28 3.10
N ALA A 130 1.27 5.84 3.09
CA ALA A 130 2.27 6.30 2.15
C ALA A 130 1.86 6.00 0.70
N LEU A 131 1.45 4.78 0.39
CA LEU A 131 1.00 4.40 -0.95
C LEU A 131 -0.24 5.17 -1.40
N ALA A 132 -1.21 5.40 -0.50
CA ALA A 132 -2.41 6.14 -0.84
C ALA A 132 -2.12 7.62 -1.19
N LEU A 133 -1.15 8.24 -0.52
CA LEU A 133 -0.76 9.64 -0.75
C LEU A 133 0.04 9.81 -2.05
N VAL A 134 0.94 8.88 -2.35
CA VAL A 134 1.71 8.90 -3.59
C VAL A 134 0.80 8.57 -4.78
N LEU A 135 1.06 9.13 -5.94
CA LEU A 135 0.30 8.99 -7.21
C LEU A 135 -1.08 9.68 -7.24
N GLN A 136 -1.39 10.55 -6.28
CA GLN A 136 -2.66 11.30 -6.29
C GLN A 136 -3.90 10.39 -6.41
N LEU A 137 -3.87 9.25 -5.71
CA LEU A 137 -4.99 8.31 -5.69
C LEU A 137 -6.17 8.81 -4.88
N LEU A 138 -5.91 9.61 -3.84
CA LEU A 138 -6.93 10.12 -2.94
C LEU A 138 -7.73 11.26 -3.56
N PRO A 139 -9.01 11.43 -3.17
CA PRO A 139 -9.72 12.69 -3.32
C PRO A 139 -9.05 13.80 -2.51
N ASP A 140 -9.11 15.04 -3.01
CA ASP A 140 -8.42 16.19 -2.39
C ASP A 140 -8.83 16.39 -0.92
N ASP A 141 -10.10 16.21 -0.59
CA ASP A 141 -10.65 16.32 0.77
C ASP A 141 -10.15 15.26 1.74
N LYS A 142 -9.46 14.22 1.25
CA LYS A 142 -8.90 13.12 2.06
C LYS A 142 -7.41 13.23 2.29
N ILE A 143 -6.70 14.05 1.53
CA ILE A 143 -5.23 14.15 1.60
C ILE A 143 -4.78 14.51 3.01
N ASP A 144 -5.33 15.56 3.61
CA ASP A 144 -4.96 16.00 4.96
C ASP A 144 -5.26 14.94 6.02
N THR A 145 -6.36 14.23 5.88
CA THR A 145 -6.74 13.18 6.84
C THR A 145 -5.78 12.01 6.78
N VAL A 146 -5.43 11.55 5.58
CA VAL A 146 -4.48 10.45 5.39
C VAL A 146 -3.04 10.88 5.75
N THR A 147 -2.68 12.13 5.51
CA THR A 147 -1.41 12.70 5.98
C THR A 147 -1.31 12.63 7.51
N ARG A 148 -2.36 13.02 8.24
CA ARG A 148 -2.39 12.87 9.70
C ARG A 148 -2.29 11.41 10.14
N GLN A 149 -2.92 10.47 9.44
CA GLN A 149 -2.77 9.04 9.73
C GLN A 149 -1.31 8.58 9.56
N LEU A 150 -0.66 9.01 8.47
CA LEU A 150 0.76 8.72 8.24
C LEU A 150 1.65 9.30 9.34
N LEU A 151 1.48 10.57 9.66
CA LEU A 151 2.26 11.24 10.70
C LEU A 151 2.06 10.60 12.08
N ARG A 152 0.82 10.27 12.43
CA ARG A 152 0.54 9.54 13.66
C ARG A 152 1.26 8.19 13.69
N SER A 153 1.21 7.45 12.59
CA SER A 153 1.91 6.15 12.51
C SER A 153 3.42 6.33 12.63
N VAL A 154 4.02 7.32 11.97
CA VAL A 154 5.47 7.57 12.02
C VAL A 154 5.92 8.10 13.37
N ILE A 155 5.23 9.11 13.91
CA ILE A 155 5.69 9.87 15.07
C ILE A 155 5.26 9.21 16.38
N GLU A 156 3.93 9.01 16.56
CA GLU A 156 3.37 8.59 17.84
C GLU A 156 3.49 7.08 18.06
N ILE A 157 3.24 6.29 17.00
CA ILE A 157 3.17 4.83 17.13
C ILE A 157 4.55 4.19 16.98
N ASN A 158 5.35 4.66 16.03
CA ASN A 158 6.66 4.06 15.71
C ASN A 158 7.85 4.92 16.14
N GLY A 159 7.67 6.08 16.81
CA GLY A 159 8.76 6.88 17.35
C GLY A 159 9.84 7.24 16.32
N TYR A 160 9.43 7.60 15.10
CA TYR A 160 10.30 7.86 13.94
C TYR A 160 11.08 6.65 13.42
N HIS A 161 10.70 5.43 13.78
CA HIS A 161 11.31 4.22 13.24
C HIS A 161 10.53 3.69 12.02
N LEU A 162 11.24 2.92 11.20
CA LEU A 162 10.64 2.25 10.05
C LEU A 162 9.66 1.16 10.48
N ASN A 163 8.47 1.16 9.91
CA ASN A 163 7.52 0.07 9.98
C ASN A 163 6.85 -0.12 8.61
N THR A 164 7.70 -0.22 7.62
CA THR A 164 7.38 -0.54 6.22
C THR A 164 8.15 -1.77 5.81
N GLY A 165 7.65 -2.50 4.86
CA GLY A 165 8.44 -3.51 4.18
C GLY A 165 9.31 -2.91 3.06
N SER A 166 9.87 -3.79 2.24
CA SER A 166 10.80 -3.40 1.17
C SER A 166 10.21 -2.46 0.12
N LEU A 167 8.91 -2.56 -0.14
CA LEU A 167 8.21 -1.69 -1.10
C LEU A 167 7.80 -0.37 -0.46
N GLY A 168 7.23 -0.41 0.74
CA GLY A 168 6.69 0.74 1.43
C GLY A 168 7.75 1.78 1.80
N THR A 169 8.97 1.33 2.09
CA THR A 169 10.06 2.21 2.53
C THR A 169 10.35 3.35 1.55
N LYS A 170 10.42 3.05 0.25
CA LYS A 170 10.62 4.08 -0.78
C LYS A 170 9.50 5.12 -0.74
N TYR A 171 8.26 4.66 -0.72
CA TYR A 171 7.09 5.52 -0.81
C TYR A 171 6.79 6.27 0.48
N LEU A 172 7.26 5.80 1.62
CA LEU A 172 7.20 6.54 2.88
C LEU A 172 7.87 7.91 2.77
N PHE A 173 9.10 7.94 2.29
CA PHE A 173 9.87 9.20 2.15
C PHE A 173 9.28 10.10 1.07
N GLU A 174 8.79 9.51 -0.01
CA GLU A 174 8.12 10.23 -1.09
C GLU A 174 6.83 10.89 -0.58
N ALA A 175 5.97 10.16 0.15
CA ALA A 175 4.74 10.67 0.73
C ALA A 175 5.00 11.80 1.74
N LEU A 176 5.96 11.62 2.65
CA LEU A 176 6.35 12.65 3.62
C LEU A 176 6.85 13.92 2.92
N SER A 177 7.65 13.77 1.87
CA SER A 177 8.16 14.92 1.10
C SER A 177 7.03 15.63 0.33
N GLN A 178 6.18 14.89 -0.37
CA GLN A 178 5.07 15.46 -1.15
C GLN A 178 4.03 16.18 -0.27
N THR A 179 3.87 15.75 0.98
CA THR A 179 2.95 16.36 1.96
C THR A 179 3.60 17.46 2.81
N GLY A 180 4.84 17.88 2.50
CA GLY A 180 5.53 18.96 3.18
C GLY A 180 6.19 18.60 4.53
N HIS A 181 6.39 17.30 4.80
CA HIS A 181 6.94 16.78 6.06
C HIS A 181 8.34 16.18 5.90
N SER A 182 9.19 16.85 5.11
CA SER A 182 10.59 16.41 4.89
C SER A 182 11.42 16.40 6.17
N ASP A 183 11.08 17.24 7.16
CA ASP A 183 11.68 17.22 8.50
C ASP A 183 11.42 15.91 9.25
N VAL A 184 10.21 15.36 9.13
CA VAL A 184 9.85 14.03 9.66
C VAL A 184 10.62 12.95 8.93
N ALA A 185 10.72 13.02 7.60
CA ALA A 185 11.53 12.09 6.81
C ALA A 185 13.00 12.09 7.24
N CYS A 186 13.61 13.26 7.47
CA CYS A 186 14.98 13.37 7.99
C CYS A 186 15.13 12.72 9.37
N LYS A 187 14.15 12.90 10.27
CA LYS A 187 14.18 12.26 11.58
C LYS A 187 14.12 10.73 11.48
N VAL A 188 13.32 10.17 10.56
CA VAL A 188 13.30 8.72 10.30
C VAL A 188 14.64 8.24 9.76
N LEU A 189 15.23 8.96 8.80
CA LEU A 189 16.51 8.60 8.18
C LEU A 189 17.68 8.62 9.18
N THR A 190 17.65 9.51 10.15
CA THR A 190 18.74 9.70 11.12
C THR A 190 18.63 8.87 12.38
N GLN A 191 17.60 8.02 12.50
CA GLN A 191 17.49 7.08 13.62
C GLN A 191 18.65 6.07 13.60
N THR A 192 19.14 5.71 14.80
CA THR A 192 20.24 4.76 14.98
C THR A 192 19.86 3.50 15.75
N SER A 193 18.70 3.49 16.41
CA SER A 193 18.15 2.30 17.06
C SER A 193 17.29 1.48 16.09
N TYR A 194 17.13 0.19 16.34
CA TYR A 194 16.30 -0.71 15.53
C TYR A 194 14.81 -0.33 15.61
N PRO A 195 14.09 -0.37 14.49
CA PRO A 195 14.51 -0.58 13.12
C PRO A 195 14.82 0.75 12.39
N SER A 196 16.02 0.90 11.88
CA SER A 196 16.45 2.10 11.15
C SER A 196 17.65 1.83 10.23
N TYR A 197 17.90 2.74 9.29
CA TYR A 197 19.09 2.68 8.45
C TYR A 197 20.38 2.80 9.26
N GLY A 198 20.42 3.68 10.27
CA GLY A 198 21.60 3.84 11.12
C GLY A 198 21.90 2.57 11.92
N TYR A 199 20.87 1.82 12.33
CA TYR A 199 21.05 0.49 12.91
C TYR A 199 21.67 -0.48 11.88
N MET A 200 21.12 -0.55 10.66
CA MET A 200 21.65 -1.43 9.60
C MET A 200 23.12 -1.14 9.33
N LEU A 201 23.49 0.13 9.16
CA LEU A 201 24.88 0.55 8.94
C LEU A 201 25.82 0.13 10.08
N ARG A 202 25.36 0.24 11.33
CA ARG A 202 26.16 -0.19 12.49
C ARG A 202 26.36 -1.70 12.54
N GLU A 203 25.38 -2.48 12.08
CA GLU A 203 25.46 -3.95 12.02
C GLU A 203 26.17 -4.45 10.75
N GLY A 204 26.67 -3.55 9.88
CA GLY A 204 27.50 -3.89 8.72
C GLY A 204 26.71 -4.16 7.43
N ALA A 205 25.49 -3.66 7.31
CA ALA A 205 24.68 -3.80 6.08
C ALA A 205 25.02 -2.70 5.05
#